data_b2dd829364f1aa56d8da184ea927088b
#
_entry.id   b2dd829364f1aa56d8da184ea927088b
#
_cell.length_a   1.000
_cell.length_b   1.000
_cell.length_c   1.000
_cell.angle_alpha   90.00
_cell.angle_beta   90.00
_cell.angle_gamma   90.00
#
_symmetry.space_group_name_H-M   'P 1'
#
loop_
_entity.id
_entity.type
_entity.pdbx_description
1 polymer ?
#
loop_
_entity_poly.entity_id
_entity_poly.type
_entity_poly.pdbx_seq_one_letter_code
_entity_poly.pdbx_strand_id
1 'polypeptide(L)'
;MNTLMSLTPWIAGTLVAIVVLAWLGGVRYIPHSRVGLVEKLWSPQGSLADGRIVATQGEAGFQAGILRGGLHVGYFPWQYRIHAQPLVVVPEGRIAYVYARDGAPLPPTQTLARGSGSALFEDAAAFLKNGGQRGRQRAILREGVYAINLSLFVVMTEDRIYTGPVADTDKYADWQRQLATQSGFRPVVV
;
A
#
# COMPACT_ATOMS: atom_id res chain seq x y z
N MET A 1 51.92 -1.03 -15.76
CA MET A 1 50.74 -1.94 -15.84
C MET A 1 50.37 -2.62 -14.51
N ASN A 2 51.32 -2.74 -13.56
CA ASN A 2 51.12 -3.43 -12.27
C ASN A 2 50.38 -2.60 -11.20
N THR A 3 50.48 -1.28 -11.23
CA THR A 3 49.83 -0.40 -10.23
C THR A 3 48.30 -0.32 -10.37
N LEU A 4 47.79 -0.43 -11.59
CA LEU A 4 46.33 -0.48 -11.83
C LEU A 4 45.73 -1.80 -11.31
N MET A 5 46.43 -2.92 -11.47
CA MET A 5 45.98 -4.23 -10.96
C MET A 5 45.97 -4.30 -9.43
N SER A 6 46.81 -3.56 -8.75
CA SER A 6 46.83 -3.52 -7.29
C SER A 6 45.76 -2.61 -6.67
N LEU A 7 45.23 -1.64 -7.41
CA LEU A 7 44.18 -0.73 -6.95
C LEU A 7 42.78 -1.30 -7.10
N THR A 8 42.57 -2.22 -8.06
CA THR A 8 41.24 -2.80 -8.33
C THR A 8 40.58 -3.48 -7.12
N PRO A 9 41.26 -4.29 -6.30
CA PRO A 9 40.65 -4.92 -5.12
C PRO A 9 40.25 -3.89 -4.05
N TRP A 10 41.01 -2.82 -3.90
CA TRP A 10 40.69 -1.76 -2.92
C TRP A 10 39.45 -0.95 -3.38
N ILE A 11 39.37 -0.63 -4.65
CA ILE A 11 38.21 0.07 -5.22
C ILE A 11 36.95 -0.82 -5.09
N ALA A 12 37.06 -2.10 -5.45
CA ALA A 12 35.95 -3.04 -5.31
C ALA A 12 35.51 -3.19 -3.85
N GLY A 13 36.47 -3.33 -2.91
CA GLY A 13 36.20 -3.40 -1.48
C GLY A 13 35.49 -2.16 -0.94
N THR A 14 35.94 -0.98 -1.35
CA THR A 14 35.31 0.29 -0.96
C THR A 14 33.88 0.41 -1.48
N LEU A 15 33.62 0.04 -2.75
CA LEU A 15 32.28 0.05 -3.32
C LEU A 15 31.34 -0.90 -2.58
N VAL A 16 31.79 -2.12 -2.28
CA VAL A 16 31.02 -3.09 -1.49
C VAL A 16 30.73 -2.53 -0.09
N ALA A 17 31.71 -1.93 0.57
CA ALA A 17 31.51 -1.31 1.89
C ALA A 17 30.47 -0.19 1.85
N ILE A 18 30.50 0.68 0.83
CA ILE A 18 29.50 1.74 0.65
C ILE A 18 28.09 1.17 0.46
N VAL A 19 27.94 0.12 -0.36
CA VAL A 19 26.65 -0.54 -0.59
C VAL A 19 26.12 -1.18 0.70
N VAL A 20 26.99 -1.86 1.45
CA VAL A 20 26.63 -2.47 2.75
C VAL A 20 26.23 -1.40 3.76
N LEU A 21 26.99 -0.31 3.87
CA LEU A 21 26.66 0.80 4.76
C LEU A 21 25.36 1.49 4.38
N ALA A 22 25.09 1.69 3.09
CA ALA A 22 23.82 2.24 2.61
C ALA A 22 22.65 1.31 2.94
N TRP A 23 22.82 0.00 2.75
CA TRP A 23 21.82 -1.01 3.11
C TRP A 23 21.57 -1.06 4.63
N LEU A 24 22.63 -1.06 5.44
CA LEU A 24 22.55 -0.97 6.90
C LEU A 24 21.97 0.37 7.36
N GLY A 25 22.25 1.47 6.67
CA GLY A 25 21.67 2.79 6.91
C GLY A 25 20.18 2.90 6.55
N GLY A 26 19.59 1.81 6.03
CA GLY A 26 18.17 1.77 5.71
C GLY A 26 17.79 2.57 4.46
N VAL A 27 18.70 2.69 3.50
CA VAL A 27 18.42 3.32 2.21
C VAL A 27 17.57 2.37 1.37
N ARG A 28 16.41 2.86 0.90
CA ARG A 28 15.47 2.13 0.06
C ARG A 28 15.11 2.93 -1.17
N TYR A 29 15.16 2.30 -2.32
CA TYR A 29 14.71 2.88 -3.58
C TYR A 29 13.39 2.25 -4.01
N ILE A 30 12.39 3.10 -4.28
CA ILE A 30 11.09 2.71 -4.81
C ILE A 30 10.97 3.23 -6.24
N PRO A 31 10.73 2.36 -7.23
CA PRO A 31 10.47 2.80 -8.61
C PRO A 31 9.23 3.71 -8.69
N HIS A 32 9.24 4.70 -9.59
CA HIS A 32 8.12 5.63 -9.75
C HIS A 32 6.80 4.96 -10.21
N SER A 33 6.88 3.76 -10.78
CA SER A 33 5.72 2.95 -11.16
C SER A 33 5.13 2.13 -10.00
N ARG A 34 5.71 2.25 -8.80
CA ARG A 34 5.31 1.46 -7.62
C ARG A 34 5.14 2.34 -6.39
N VAL A 35 4.49 1.76 -5.40
CA VAL A 35 4.36 2.28 -4.05
C VAL A 35 4.91 1.24 -3.07
N GLY A 36 5.66 1.71 -2.06
CA GLY A 36 6.16 0.86 -0.98
C GLY A 36 5.19 0.85 0.20
N LEU A 37 4.65 -0.32 0.53
CA LEU A 37 3.93 -0.54 1.76
C LEU A 37 4.93 -0.86 2.86
N VAL A 38 4.90 -0.10 3.94
CA VAL A 38 5.83 -0.21 5.06
C VAL A 38 5.25 -1.16 6.10
N GLU A 39 5.96 -2.24 6.39
CA GLU A 39 5.71 -3.13 7.52
C GLU A 39 6.80 -2.92 8.56
N LYS A 40 6.42 -2.53 9.78
CA LYS A 40 7.32 -2.38 10.91
C LYS A 40 7.30 -3.68 11.71
N LEU A 41 8.44 -4.37 11.78
CA LEU A 41 8.54 -5.71 12.38
C LEU A 41 8.45 -5.67 13.90
N TRP A 42 8.98 -4.62 14.52
CA TRP A 42 8.94 -4.42 15.96
C TRP A 42 8.90 -2.92 16.30
N SER A 43 8.26 -2.59 17.43
CA SER A 43 8.15 -1.22 17.92
C SER A 43 8.17 -1.18 19.44
N PRO A 44 8.81 -0.14 20.05
CA PRO A 44 8.68 0.12 21.49
C PRO A 44 7.23 0.41 21.93
N GLN A 45 6.38 0.86 21.00
CA GLN A 45 4.96 1.10 21.24
C GLN A 45 4.09 -0.17 21.24
N GLY A 46 4.74 -1.35 21.07
CA GLY A 46 4.04 -2.63 21.01
C GLY A 46 3.51 -2.97 19.62
N SER A 47 2.65 -3.98 19.59
CA SER A 47 1.97 -4.44 18.37
C SER A 47 0.59 -3.80 18.24
N LEU A 48 0.00 -3.89 17.05
CA LEU A 48 -1.37 -3.47 16.80
C LEU A 48 -2.35 -4.14 17.74
N ALA A 49 -3.37 -3.39 18.17
CA ALA A 49 -4.49 -3.94 18.93
C ALA A 49 -5.31 -4.93 18.08
N ASP A 50 -5.98 -5.87 18.76
CA ASP A 50 -6.82 -6.87 18.11
C ASP A 50 -7.87 -6.21 17.19
N GLY A 51 -8.04 -6.79 16.00
CA GLY A 51 -8.98 -6.30 15.01
C GLY A 51 -8.48 -5.11 14.17
N ARG A 52 -7.28 -4.59 14.44
CA ARG A 52 -6.61 -3.57 13.61
C ARG A 52 -5.62 -4.22 12.65
N ILE A 53 -5.51 -3.66 11.46
CA ILE A 53 -4.57 -4.16 10.42
C ILE A 53 -3.47 -3.13 10.15
N VAL A 54 -3.79 -1.84 10.33
CA VAL A 54 -2.91 -0.74 9.97
C VAL A 54 -2.57 0.12 11.17
N ALA A 55 -1.28 0.33 11.39
CA ALA A 55 -0.72 1.17 12.44
C ALA A 55 -0.77 2.65 12.06
N THR A 56 -1.20 3.49 13.00
CA THR A 56 -1.29 4.94 12.83
C THR A 56 -0.41 5.73 13.78
N GLN A 57 0.07 5.08 14.86
CA GLN A 57 0.87 5.72 15.91
C GLN A 57 2.28 5.12 16.02
N GLY A 58 2.71 4.36 15.00
CA GLY A 58 4.06 3.78 14.95
C GLY A 58 4.20 2.44 15.66
N GLU A 59 3.09 1.75 15.97
CA GLU A 59 3.06 0.37 16.45
C GLU A 59 3.70 -0.57 15.42
N ALA A 60 4.06 -1.80 15.81
CA ALA A 60 4.50 -2.83 14.89
C ALA A 60 3.32 -3.30 14.02
N GLY A 61 3.58 -3.55 12.75
CA GLY A 61 2.60 -3.95 11.74
C GLY A 61 2.66 -3.08 10.48
N PHE A 62 1.68 -3.22 9.60
CA PHE A 62 1.58 -2.38 8.40
C PHE A 62 1.30 -0.93 8.79
N GLN A 63 2.12 -0.02 8.29
CA GLN A 63 1.97 1.41 8.57
C GLN A 63 0.94 2.05 7.62
N ALA A 64 0.21 3.06 8.12
CA ALA A 64 -0.73 3.82 7.30
C ALA A 64 -0.02 4.63 6.20
N GLY A 65 1.19 5.10 6.49
CA GLY A 65 2.02 5.80 5.51
C GLY A 65 2.54 4.86 4.42
N ILE A 66 2.68 5.41 3.21
CA ILE A 66 3.25 4.72 2.05
C ILE A 66 4.51 5.45 1.57
N LEU A 67 5.42 4.72 0.92
CA LEU A 67 6.57 5.29 0.24
C LEU A 67 6.25 5.45 -1.25
N ARG A 68 6.25 6.68 -1.72
CA ARG A 68 6.13 6.97 -3.16
C ARG A 68 7.47 6.72 -3.87
N GLY A 69 7.48 6.73 -5.20
CA GLY A 69 8.71 6.58 -5.99
C GLY A 69 9.80 7.55 -5.57
N GLY A 70 11.03 7.05 -5.43
CA GLY A 70 12.20 7.83 -5.02
C GLY A 70 13.09 7.09 -4.02
N LEU A 71 14.05 7.84 -3.47
CA LEU A 71 15.00 7.35 -2.48
C LEU A 71 14.51 7.72 -1.07
N HIS A 72 14.46 6.73 -0.20
CA HIS A 72 14.04 6.87 1.19
C HIS A 72 15.14 6.38 2.12
N VAL A 73 15.32 7.05 3.26
CA VAL A 73 16.38 6.75 4.25
C VAL A 73 15.74 6.49 5.60
N GLY A 74 16.38 5.67 6.45
CA GLY A 74 15.90 5.36 7.79
C GLY A 74 15.01 4.12 7.88
N TYR A 75 14.87 3.36 6.80
CA TYR A 75 14.13 2.10 6.77
C TYR A 75 15.06 0.91 6.96
N PHE A 76 15.55 0.75 8.19
CA PHE A 76 16.51 -0.29 8.56
C PHE A 76 15.95 -1.69 8.31
N PRO A 77 16.73 -2.61 7.68
CA PRO A 77 16.25 -3.93 7.27
C PRO A 77 15.82 -4.84 8.43
N TRP A 78 16.36 -4.63 9.62
CA TRP A 78 15.97 -5.38 10.83
C TRP A 78 14.70 -4.85 11.51
N GLN A 79 14.24 -3.66 11.14
CA GLN A 79 13.05 -3.04 11.72
C GLN A 79 11.91 -2.90 10.72
N TYR A 80 12.24 -2.71 9.43
CA TYR A 80 11.26 -2.44 8.40
C TYR A 80 11.39 -3.41 7.22
N ARG A 81 10.24 -3.90 6.77
CA ARG A 81 10.10 -4.61 5.50
C ARG A 81 9.26 -3.75 4.56
N ILE A 82 9.76 -3.57 3.34
CA ILE A 82 9.07 -2.77 2.33
C ILE A 82 8.51 -3.70 1.26
N HIS A 83 7.19 -3.67 1.07
CA HIS A 83 6.49 -4.44 0.07
C HIS A 83 6.16 -3.52 -1.12
N ALA A 84 6.90 -3.66 -2.21
CA ALA A 84 6.68 -2.88 -3.42
C ALA A 84 5.46 -3.38 -4.18
N GLN A 85 4.40 -2.57 -4.25
CA GLN A 85 3.15 -2.86 -4.93
C GLN A 85 2.99 -1.96 -6.17
N PRO A 86 2.25 -2.39 -7.21
CA PRO A 86 1.95 -1.54 -8.35
C PRO A 86 1.06 -0.38 -7.92
N LEU A 87 1.16 0.76 -8.63
CA LEU A 87 0.16 1.81 -8.54
C LEU A 87 -1.19 1.27 -9.03
N VAL A 88 -2.26 1.78 -8.45
CA VAL A 88 -3.62 1.49 -8.90
C VAL A 88 -3.90 2.31 -10.15
N VAL A 89 -4.15 1.64 -11.26
CA VAL A 89 -4.48 2.27 -12.53
C VAL A 89 -5.95 1.98 -12.85
N VAL A 90 -6.73 3.04 -13.00
CA VAL A 90 -8.11 2.96 -13.48
C VAL A 90 -8.12 3.52 -14.91
N PRO A 91 -8.41 2.67 -15.92
CA PRO A 91 -8.42 3.11 -17.32
C PRO A 91 -9.45 4.19 -17.59
N GLU A 92 -9.25 4.94 -18.69
CA GLU A 92 -10.20 5.95 -19.15
C GLU A 92 -11.59 5.37 -19.38
N GLY A 93 -12.61 6.11 -18.97
CA GLY A 93 -14.02 5.68 -19.03
C GLY A 93 -14.39 4.55 -18.05
N ARG A 94 -13.51 4.18 -17.13
CA ARG A 94 -13.72 3.13 -16.14
C ARG A 94 -13.79 3.69 -14.73
N ILE A 95 -14.37 2.90 -13.83
CA ILE A 95 -14.43 3.19 -12.40
C ILE A 95 -13.85 2.02 -11.61
N ALA A 96 -13.41 2.30 -10.37
CA ALA A 96 -13.01 1.25 -9.45
C ALA A 96 -13.75 1.38 -8.13
N TYR A 97 -14.11 0.24 -7.54
CA TYR A 97 -14.67 0.15 -6.20
C TYR A 97 -13.56 -0.03 -5.18
N VAL A 98 -13.75 0.57 -4.02
CA VAL A 98 -12.81 0.50 -2.91
C VAL A 98 -13.47 -0.21 -1.74
N TYR A 99 -12.72 -1.15 -1.13
CA TYR A 99 -13.08 -1.80 0.11
C TYR A 99 -12.00 -1.50 1.16
N ALA A 100 -12.39 -0.94 2.30
CA ALA A 100 -11.49 -0.74 3.44
C ALA A 100 -11.53 -1.96 4.35
N ARG A 101 -10.36 -2.51 4.68
CA ARG A 101 -10.19 -3.69 5.51
C ARG A 101 -10.19 -3.35 6.99
N ASP A 102 -9.78 -2.12 7.34
CA ASP A 102 -9.69 -1.58 8.69
C ASP A 102 -10.47 -0.26 8.80
N GLY A 103 -10.80 0.14 10.00
CA GLY A 103 -11.56 1.34 10.30
C GLY A 103 -12.69 1.09 11.29
N ALA A 104 -13.53 2.10 11.51
CA ALA A 104 -14.70 1.98 12.37
C ALA A 104 -15.69 0.90 11.86
N PRO A 105 -16.35 0.15 12.74
CA PRO A 105 -17.31 -0.87 12.33
C PRO A 105 -18.49 -0.24 11.58
N LEU A 106 -18.99 -0.97 10.59
CA LEU A 106 -20.17 -0.57 9.84
C LEU A 106 -21.43 -0.96 10.64
N PRO A 107 -22.37 -0.03 10.91
CA PRO A 107 -23.64 -0.35 11.55
C PRO A 107 -24.44 -1.36 10.70
N PRO A 108 -25.24 -2.24 11.32
CA PRO A 108 -26.04 -3.25 10.57
C PRO A 108 -27.04 -2.68 9.57
N THR A 109 -27.49 -1.45 9.80
CA THR A 109 -28.43 -0.73 8.92
C THR A 109 -27.77 -0.05 7.72
N GLN A 110 -26.42 -0.07 7.66
CA GLN A 110 -25.66 0.63 6.65
C GLN A 110 -24.97 -0.39 5.73
N THR A 111 -25.19 -0.32 4.44
CA THR A 111 -24.59 -1.22 3.43
C THR A 111 -23.28 -0.70 2.85
N LEU A 112 -23.11 0.62 2.79
CA LEU A 112 -21.93 1.28 2.24
C LEU A 112 -21.28 2.16 3.31
N ALA A 113 -19.99 2.01 3.47
CA ALA A 113 -19.18 2.79 4.39
C ALA A 113 -19.09 4.24 3.95
N ARG A 114 -19.16 5.15 4.92
CA ARG A 114 -18.90 6.57 4.69
C ARG A 114 -17.40 6.81 4.55
N GLY A 115 -17.01 7.49 3.50
CA GLY A 115 -15.66 8.00 3.37
C GLY A 115 -15.40 9.10 4.39
N SER A 116 -14.16 9.21 4.84
CA SER A 116 -13.75 10.24 5.81
C SER A 116 -13.39 11.60 5.17
N GLY A 117 -13.77 11.82 3.91
CA GLY A 117 -13.42 13.07 3.19
C GLY A 117 -11.93 13.21 2.86
N SER A 118 -11.12 12.20 3.11
CA SER A 118 -9.71 12.21 2.69
C SER A 118 -9.61 12.02 1.18
N ALA A 119 -8.71 12.77 0.57
CA ALA A 119 -8.51 12.78 -0.88
C ALA A 119 -8.34 11.35 -1.44
N LEU A 120 -9.37 10.85 -2.09
CA LEU A 120 -9.38 9.66 -2.97
C LEU A 120 -8.62 8.42 -2.44
N PHE A 121 -8.69 8.15 -1.11
CA PHE A 121 -8.05 6.99 -0.47
C PHE A 121 -6.50 6.98 -0.51
N GLU A 122 -5.85 8.05 -0.94
CA GLU A 122 -4.39 8.13 -0.98
C GLU A 122 -3.78 8.36 0.41
N ASP A 123 -4.53 8.97 1.33
CA ASP A 123 -4.12 9.17 2.72
C ASP A 123 -4.85 8.21 3.68
N ALA A 124 -4.24 7.05 3.90
CA ALA A 124 -4.77 6.03 4.79
C ALA A 124 -4.77 6.47 6.27
N ALA A 125 -3.80 7.30 6.68
CA ALA A 125 -3.74 7.82 8.05
C ALA A 125 -4.87 8.79 8.31
N ALA A 126 -5.12 9.73 7.41
CA ALA A 126 -6.25 10.65 7.49
C ALA A 126 -7.59 9.91 7.45
N PHE A 127 -7.72 8.89 6.60
CA PHE A 127 -8.91 8.03 6.55
C PHE A 127 -9.23 7.44 7.93
N LEU A 128 -8.27 6.79 8.57
CA LEU A 128 -8.46 6.16 9.87
C LEU A 128 -8.69 7.19 10.99
N LYS A 129 -7.94 8.29 10.99
CA LYS A 129 -8.05 9.36 11.99
C LYS A 129 -9.40 10.06 11.94
N ASN A 130 -9.96 10.24 10.76
CA ASN A 130 -11.25 10.92 10.55
C ASN A 130 -12.45 9.97 10.66
N GLY A 131 -12.28 8.76 11.23
CA GLY A 131 -13.36 7.83 11.46
C GLY A 131 -13.84 7.08 10.22
N GLY A 132 -12.96 6.87 9.25
CA GLY A 132 -13.24 6.04 8.09
C GLY A 132 -13.73 4.66 8.48
N GLN A 133 -14.78 4.17 7.85
CA GLN A 133 -15.43 2.91 8.17
C GLN A 133 -14.87 1.77 7.32
N ARG A 134 -14.70 0.59 7.94
CA ARG A 134 -14.36 -0.64 7.19
C ARG A 134 -15.55 -1.09 6.34
N GLY A 135 -15.27 -1.76 5.22
CA GLY A 135 -16.29 -2.27 4.31
C GLY A 135 -16.25 -1.61 2.94
N ARG A 136 -17.29 -1.87 2.15
CA ARG A 136 -17.45 -1.27 0.80
C ARG A 136 -17.61 0.23 0.94
N GLN A 137 -16.76 0.99 0.29
CA GLN A 137 -16.81 2.45 0.33
C GLN A 137 -17.91 2.97 -0.62
N ARG A 138 -18.60 4.04 -0.19
CA ARG A 138 -19.55 4.75 -1.03
C ARG A 138 -18.87 5.51 -2.17
N ALA A 139 -17.68 6.05 -1.88
CA ALA A 139 -16.88 6.74 -2.87
C ALA A 139 -16.20 5.73 -3.82
N ILE A 140 -16.14 6.08 -5.09
CA ILE A 140 -15.51 5.32 -6.16
C ILE A 140 -14.27 6.06 -6.67
N LEU A 141 -13.33 5.33 -7.25
CA LEU A 141 -12.23 5.93 -8.01
C LEU A 141 -12.66 6.05 -9.47
N ARG A 142 -12.38 7.19 -10.06
CA ARG A 142 -12.52 7.43 -11.49
C ARG A 142 -11.22 7.09 -12.20
N GLU A 143 -11.18 7.32 -13.51
CA GLU A 143 -9.96 7.20 -14.30
C GLU A 143 -8.77 7.95 -13.68
N GLY A 144 -7.61 7.34 -13.72
CA GLY A 144 -6.38 7.91 -13.16
C GLY A 144 -5.42 6.88 -12.58
N VAL A 145 -4.32 7.39 -12.06
CA VAL A 145 -3.27 6.59 -11.41
C VAL A 145 -3.17 7.04 -9.95
N TYR A 146 -3.31 6.09 -9.03
CA TYR A 146 -3.42 6.36 -7.60
C TYR A 146 -2.37 5.60 -6.81
N ALA A 147 -1.74 6.30 -5.87
CA ALA A 147 -0.83 5.69 -4.88
C ALA A 147 -1.63 5.35 -3.61
N ILE A 148 -2.20 4.17 -3.55
CA ILE A 148 -3.10 3.74 -2.48
C ILE A 148 -2.40 2.75 -1.55
N ASN A 149 -2.66 2.85 -0.24
CA ASN A 149 -2.21 1.87 0.73
C ASN A 149 -3.02 0.57 0.61
N LEU A 150 -2.50 -0.39 -0.15
CA LEU A 150 -3.15 -1.67 -0.40
C LEU A 150 -3.16 -2.62 0.81
N SER A 151 -2.51 -2.28 1.92
CA SER A 151 -2.68 -2.99 3.19
C SER A 151 -4.01 -2.63 3.84
N LEU A 152 -4.46 -1.38 3.69
CA LEU A 152 -5.75 -0.90 4.19
C LEU A 152 -6.87 -1.09 3.17
N PHE A 153 -6.61 -0.79 1.91
CA PHE A 153 -7.63 -0.79 0.87
C PHE A 153 -7.43 -1.93 -0.12
N VAL A 154 -8.55 -2.49 -0.56
CA VAL A 154 -8.63 -3.35 -1.75
C VAL A 154 -9.34 -2.54 -2.83
N VAL A 155 -8.75 -2.46 -4.00
CA VAL A 155 -9.34 -1.74 -5.14
C VAL A 155 -9.69 -2.75 -6.22
N MET A 156 -10.93 -2.71 -6.66
CA MET A 156 -11.49 -3.63 -7.65
C MET A 156 -11.87 -2.84 -8.90
N THR A 157 -11.16 -3.11 -9.98
CA THR A 157 -11.52 -2.68 -11.34
C THR A 157 -12.21 -3.83 -12.06
N GLU A 158 -12.73 -3.60 -13.26
CA GLU A 158 -13.36 -4.64 -14.08
C GLU A 158 -12.40 -5.81 -14.35
N ASP A 159 -11.14 -5.52 -14.61
CA ASP A 159 -10.15 -6.50 -15.06
C ASP A 159 -9.24 -7.00 -13.93
N ARG A 160 -9.16 -6.29 -12.81
CA ARG A 160 -8.11 -6.54 -11.83
C ARG A 160 -8.51 -6.19 -10.41
N ILE A 161 -7.99 -6.99 -9.46
CA ILE A 161 -8.02 -6.69 -8.02
C ILE A 161 -6.63 -6.25 -7.58
N TYR A 162 -6.56 -5.08 -6.95
CA TYR A 162 -5.36 -4.57 -6.31
C TYR A 162 -5.47 -4.80 -4.80
N THR A 163 -4.55 -5.57 -4.25
CA THR A 163 -4.54 -5.90 -2.83
C THR A 163 -3.11 -6.03 -2.32
N GLY A 164 -2.90 -5.78 -1.03
CA GLY A 164 -1.62 -5.93 -0.36
C GLY A 164 -1.32 -7.39 0.00
N PRO A 165 -0.14 -7.63 0.63
CA PRO A 165 0.35 -8.97 0.93
C PRO A 165 -0.50 -9.76 1.94
N VAL A 166 -1.40 -9.09 2.65
CA VAL A 166 -2.33 -9.71 3.63
C VAL A 166 -3.74 -9.66 3.05
N ALA A 167 -4.08 -10.55 2.14
CA ALA A 167 -5.40 -10.56 1.51
C ALA A 167 -5.94 -11.96 1.33
N ASP A 168 -7.22 -12.11 1.61
CA ASP A 168 -8.03 -13.24 1.16
C ASP A 168 -8.47 -12.93 -0.29
N THR A 169 -7.60 -13.34 -1.22
CA THR A 169 -7.77 -13.04 -2.65
C THR A 169 -9.04 -13.70 -3.21
N ASP A 170 -9.40 -14.87 -2.72
CA ASP A 170 -10.56 -15.62 -3.22
C ASP A 170 -11.87 -14.91 -2.91
N LYS A 171 -12.02 -14.40 -1.68
CA LYS A 171 -13.18 -13.60 -1.28
C LYS A 171 -13.38 -12.36 -2.15
N TYR A 172 -12.29 -11.67 -2.48
CA TYR A 172 -12.38 -10.47 -3.31
C TYR A 172 -12.61 -10.80 -4.79
N ALA A 173 -12.08 -11.93 -5.27
CA ALA A 173 -12.36 -12.44 -6.61
C ALA A 173 -13.86 -12.80 -6.78
N ASP A 174 -14.49 -13.38 -5.76
CA ASP A 174 -15.92 -13.63 -5.75
C ASP A 174 -16.73 -12.34 -5.81
N TRP A 175 -16.35 -11.34 -5.04
CA TRP A 175 -17.01 -10.03 -5.11
C TRP A 175 -16.88 -9.36 -6.47
N GLN A 176 -15.71 -9.45 -7.09
CA GLN A 176 -15.49 -8.92 -8.44
C GLN A 176 -16.43 -9.61 -9.45
N ARG A 177 -16.53 -10.95 -9.38
CA ARG A 177 -17.46 -11.72 -10.23
C ARG A 177 -18.92 -11.31 -10.01
N GLN A 178 -19.34 -11.14 -8.75
CA GLN A 178 -20.69 -10.68 -8.43
C GLN A 178 -20.96 -9.27 -8.96
N LEU A 179 -20.00 -8.35 -8.81
CA LEU A 179 -20.13 -6.99 -9.34
C LEU A 179 -20.25 -7.01 -10.86
N ALA A 180 -19.46 -7.83 -11.56
CA ALA A 180 -19.50 -7.94 -13.02
C ALA A 180 -20.82 -8.55 -13.54
N THR A 181 -21.38 -9.53 -12.81
CA THR A 181 -22.55 -10.29 -13.29
C THR A 181 -23.88 -9.73 -12.81
N GLN A 182 -23.97 -9.26 -11.56
CA GLN A 182 -25.25 -8.90 -10.93
C GLN A 182 -25.54 -7.40 -10.88
N SER A 183 -24.51 -6.59 -10.80
CA SER A 183 -24.68 -5.15 -10.56
C SER A 183 -24.51 -4.29 -11.80
N GLY A 184 -24.38 -4.92 -12.99
CA GLY A 184 -24.08 -4.15 -14.19
C GLY A 184 -22.83 -3.28 -14.00
N PHE A 185 -21.82 -3.81 -13.31
CA PHE A 185 -20.50 -3.20 -13.20
C PHE A 185 -19.83 -3.19 -14.57
N ARG A 186 -20.62 -2.76 -15.55
CA ARG A 186 -20.07 -2.36 -16.84
C ARG A 186 -19.82 -0.86 -16.74
N PRO A 187 -18.59 -0.41 -16.94
CA PRO A 187 -18.33 1.01 -17.00
C PRO A 187 -19.25 1.62 -18.04
N VAL A 188 -20.01 2.61 -17.64
CA VAL A 188 -20.72 3.47 -18.58
C VAL A 188 -19.61 4.19 -19.35
N VAL A 189 -19.42 3.80 -20.59
CA VAL A 189 -18.59 4.55 -21.52
C VAL A 189 -19.36 5.84 -21.81
N VAL A 190 -18.82 6.96 -21.32
CA VAL A 190 -19.33 8.30 -21.62
C VAL A 190 -18.68 8.78 -22.90
#